data_d4b7d760b4b0c2f882f7f7c9976fb94e
#
_entry.id   d4b7d760b4b0c2f882f7f7c9976fb94e
#
_cell.length_a   1.000
_cell.length_b   1.000
_cell.length_c   1.000
_cell.angle_alpha   90.00
_cell.angle_beta   90.00
_cell.angle_gamma   90.00
#
_symmetry.space_group_name_H-M   'P 1'
#
loop_
_entity.id
_entity.type
_entity.pdbx_description
1 polymer ?
#
loop_
_entity_poly.entity_id
_entity_poly.type
_entity_poly.pdbx_seq_one_letter_code
_entity_poly.pdbx_strand_id
1 'polypeptide(L)'
;MAIPTRNEVPDDLKWDLTRIFKTDEDWEAAFDKAKDDVEKLGALKDSLTKSGKDLYEGLTKILAVKRDVENIYVYATMSSDVDTSNSHYLGYVSRVQTLANQFEAVTSFISPEILSIPADKLAQFKKDEPRLKNYEHYLETITNKRPHTLPAEEEKIIADASDAMGVSENTFNVLTNSDMEYGYVQDDEGNMEQLSDGLYSLLIQSQNRDVRKGAFDTLYAAYGQFQNSLASTLSGVVKKHNYNAKVHKYDSAREAALSENNVPTKVYDTLIQEVDSHLDLLHRYVALRKKILRLKDLQMWDMYVPLTGKPALSYNFEEAKEVAKKALAPLGEDYLKHVDYIFNNRVIDVVESKNKVTGAYSGGAYDTDPYELLNWEDNVDSLYTLVHETGHSVHSWYTRNTQPYVYGDYPIFVAEIASTTNENILTEYFLDHITDPKTRAFILNYYLDSFKGTLFRQTQFAVFEQFIHEADAKGEPLTADTLDDVYGQLNQHYYGDSVEPGGDIALEWSRIPHFYYNFYVYQYATGFAAATALANKVVHGTDADREAYLGFLKAGSSDYPTEIMKHAGVDMTKPDYLEDAFKTFEKRLNEFESLIEK
;
A
#
# COMPACT_ATOMS: atom_id res chain seq x y z
N MET A 1 5.61 31.16 -5.16
CA MET A 1 7.11 31.34 -5.18
C MET A 1 7.65 30.35 -6.21
N ALA A 2 8.85 30.59 -6.80
CA ALA A 2 9.45 29.57 -7.66
C ALA A 2 9.90 28.39 -6.79
N ILE A 3 9.76 27.17 -7.31
CA ILE A 3 10.22 25.95 -6.63
C ILE A 3 11.76 26.04 -6.47
N PRO A 4 12.32 25.90 -5.25
CA PRO A 4 13.76 26.02 -5.03
C PRO A 4 14.52 24.86 -5.68
N THR A 5 15.75 25.10 -6.10
CA THR A 5 16.67 24.02 -6.46
C THR A 5 17.16 23.32 -5.20
N ARG A 6 17.66 22.07 -5.31
CA ARG A 6 18.19 21.30 -4.18
C ARG A 6 19.23 22.08 -3.35
N ASN A 7 20.09 22.87 -4.00
CA ASN A 7 21.14 23.65 -3.33
C ASN A 7 20.59 24.85 -2.54
N GLU A 8 19.41 25.34 -2.87
CA GLU A 8 18.75 26.46 -2.18
C GLU A 8 17.97 26.01 -0.95
N VAL A 9 17.68 24.71 -0.82
CA VAL A 9 17.01 24.16 0.37
C VAL A 9 17.99 24.21 1.55
N PRO A 10 17.58 24.70 2.74
CA PRO A 10 18.38 24.67 3.95
C PRO A 10 18.79 23.24 4.36
N ASP A 11 19.98 23.07 4.94
CA ASP A 11 20.50 21.74 5.26
C ASP A 11 19.75 21.04 6.40
N ASP A 12 19.11 21.77 7.27
CA ASP A 12 18.24 21.26 8.34
C ASP A 12 16.91 20.71 7.84
N LEU A 13 16.52 21.05 6.61
CA LEU A 13 15.34 20.51 5.92
C LEU A 13 15.70 19.39 4.92
N LYS A 14 16.94 18.94 4.90
CA LYS A 14 17.42 17.84 4.07
C LYS A 14 17.78 16.64 4.94
N TRP A 15 17.47 15.44 4.48
CA TRP A 15 18.01 14.25 5.11
C TRP A 15 19.54 14.14 4.96
N ASP A 16 20.16 13.37 5.86
CA ASP A 16 21.62 13.17 5.90
C ASP A 16 21.96 11.70 5.57
N LEU A 17 22.22 11.42 4.31
CA LEU A 17 22.57 10.07 3.83
C LEU A 17 24.03 9.70 4.11
N THR A 18 24.86 10.62 4.65
CA THR A 18 26.25 10.31 5.02
C THR A 18 26.35 9.29 6.16
N ARG A 19 25.23 8.99 6.80
CA ARG A 19 25.10 7.91 7.80
C ARG A 19 25.07 6.52 7.17
N ILE A 20 24.69 6.40 5.88
CA ILE A 20 24.73 5.15 5.11
C ILE A 20 26.12 4.99 4.52
N PHE A 21 26.56 5.94 3.70
CA PHE A 21 27.92 6.02 3.18
C PHE A 21 28.42 7.46 3.36
N LYS A 22 29.64 7.62 3.91
CA LYS A 22 30.19 8.95 4.19
C LYS A 22 30.52 9.72 2.92
N THR A 23 30.96 9.01 1.89
CA THR A 23 31.31 9.56 0.59
C THR A 23 30.87 8.64 -0.53
N ASP A 24 30.83 9.17 -1.76
CA ASP A 24 30.55 8.37 -2.95
C ASP A 24 31.65 7.32 -3.19
N GLU A 25 32.90 7.57 -2.80
CA GLU A 25 33.98 6.59 -2.86
C GLU A 25 33.76 5.40 -1.93
N ASP A 26 33.18 5.63 -0.74
CA ASP A 26 32.79 4.55 0.18
C ASP A 26 31.69 3.68 -0.44
N TRP A 27 30.73 4.32 -1.11
CA TRP A 27 29.67 3.61 -1.82
C TRP A 27 30.24 2.77 -3.00
N GLU A 28 31.16 3.37 -3.80
CA GLU A 28 31.81 2.64 -4.91
C GLU A 28 32.57 1.41 -4.41
N ALA A 29 33.31 1.54 -3.32
CA ALA A 29 34.03 0.42 -2.72
C ALA A 29 33.08 -0.69 -2.23
N ALA A 30 31.94 -0.30 -1.62
CA ALA A 30 30.91 -1.24 -1.18
C ALA A 30 30.22 -1.92 -2.35
N PHE A 31 29.94 -1.17 -3.43
CA PHE A 31 29.35 -1.72 -4.67
C PHE A 31 30.26 -2.77 -5.31
N ASP A 32 31.54 -2.47 -5.49
CA ASP A 32 32.49 -3.41 -6.09
C ASP A 32 32.63 -4.69 -5.25
N LYS A 33 32.69 -4.55 -3.91
CA LYS A 33 32.69 -5.70 -2.99
C LYS A 33 31.41 -6.53 -3.13
N ALA A 34 30.24 -5.90 -3.09
CA ALA A 34 28.96 -6.62 -3.19
C ALA A 34 28.83 -7.34 -4.52
N LYS A 35 29.26 -6.74 -5.63
CA LYS A 35 29.27 -7.37 -6.94
C LYS A 35 30.11 -8.64 -6.94
N ASP A 36 31.33 -8.58 -6.42
CA ASP A 36 32.21 -9.74 -6.28
C ASP A 36 31.60 -10.84 -5.40
N ASP A 37 30.92 -10.45 -4.33
CA ASP A 37 30.30 -11.38 -3.39
C ASP A 37 29.03 -12.02 -3.98
N VAL A 38 28.23 -11.29 -4.76
CA VAL A 38 27.08 -11.83 -5.51
C VAL A 38 27.54 -12.92 -6.49
N GLU A 39 28.62 -12.67 -7.27
CA GLU A 39 29.14 -13.66 -8.20
C GLU A 39 29.55 -14.97 -7.51
N LYS A 40 30.13 -14.89 -6.29
CA LYS A 40 30.54 -16.05 -5.49
C LYS A 40 29.37 -16.88 -4.94
N LEU A 41 28.15 -16.31 -4.85
CA LEU A 41 26.97 -17.05 -4.34
C LEU A 41 26.59 -18.21 -5.25
N GLY A 42 26.86 -18.14 -6.56
CA GLY A 42 26.61 -19.24 -7.49
C GLY A 42 27.29 -20.56 -7.10
N ALA A 43 28.41 -20.50 -6.36
CA ALA A 43 29.11 -21.69 -5.87
C ALA A 43 28.34 -22.43 -4.73
N LEU A 44 27.28 -21.82 -4.17
CA LEU A 44 26.43 -22.46 -3.17
C LEU A 44 25.34 -23.34 -3.78
N LYS A 45 25.12 -23.24 -5.10
CA LYS A 45 24.18 -24.11 -5.81
C LYS A 45 24.52 -25.58 -5.56
N ASP A 46 23.51 -26.41 -5.38
CA ASP A 46 23.58 -27.83 -5.04
C ASP A 46 24.25 -28.13 -3.67
N SER A 47 24.39 -27.10 -2.82
CA SER A 47 24.98 -27.29 -1.50
C SER A 47 23.98 -27.33 -0.35
N LEU A 48 22.85 -26.60 -0.47
CA LEU A 48 21.88 -26.44 0.62
C LEU A 48 21.18 -27.75 1.03
N THR A 49 21.20 -28.75 0.14
CA THR A 49 20.57 -30.06 0.36
C THR A 49 21.49 -31.10 1.00
N LYS A 50 22.79 -30.78 1.23
CA LYS A 50 23.79 -31.76 1.68
C LYS A 50 23.67 -32.08 3.18
N SER A 51 23.60 -31.04 4.02
CA SER A 51 23.47 -31.18 5.47
C SER A 51 22.80 -29.96 6.09
N GLY A 52 22.34 -30.09 7.36
CA GLY A 52 21.80 -28.95 8.12
C GLY A 52 22.83 -27.82 8.29
N LYS A 53 24.11 -28.17 8.44
CA LYS A 53 25.20 -27.19 8.50
C LYS A 53 25.35 -26.42 7.18
N ASP A 54 25.38 -27.12 6.05
CA ASP A 54 25.52 -26.47 4.74
C ASP A 54 24.32 -25.57 4.45
N LEU A 55 23.09 -26.00 4.81
CA LEU A 55 21.88 -25.18 4.70
C LEU A 55 22.00 -23.90 5.53
N TYR A 56 22.39 -24.00 6.80
CA TYR A 56 22.54 -22.85 7.69
C TYR A 56 23.61 -21.89 7.18
N GLU A 57 24.80 -22.37 6.88
CA GLU A 57 25.93 -21.54 6.41
C GLU A 57 25.62 -20.90 5.06
N GLY A 58 24.97 -21.63 4.15
CA GLY A 58 24.54 -21.13 2.85
C GLY A 58 23.54 -19.98 2.99
N LEU A 59 22.45 -20.17 3.74
CA LEU A 59 21.46 -19.14 4.00
C LEU A 59 22.08 -17.91 4.68
N THR A 60 22.90 -18.12 5.70
CA THR A 60 23.59 -17.02 6.41
C THR A 60 24.44 -16.18 5.47
N LYS A 61 25.18 -16.81 4.57
CA LYS A 61 26.02 -16.10 3.59
C LYS A 61 25.19 -15.35 2.57
N ILE A 62 24.15 -15.98 2.02
CA ILE A 62 23.27 -15.35 1.01
C ILE A 62 22.60 -14.10 1.61
N LEU A 63 22.03 -14.22 2.81
CA LEU A 63 21.36 -13.12 3.49
C LEU A 63 22.32 -11.98 3.88
N ALA A 64 23.58 -12.30 4.22
CA ALA A 64 24.59 -11.27 4.46
C ALA A 64 24.90 -10.45 3.20
N VAL A 65 25.02 -11.10 2.05
CA VAL A 65 25.25 -10.41 0.77
C VAL A 65 24.01 -9.60 0.35
N LYS A 66 22.80 -10.14 0.55
CA LYS A 66 21.55 -9.41 0.30
C LYS A 66 21.51 -8.11 1.09
N ARG A 67 21.84 -8.18 2.38
CA ARG A 67 21.90 -7.02 3.29
C ARG A 67 22.90 -5.95 2.82
N ASP A 68 24.08 -6.34 2.33
CA ASP A 68 25.05 -5.42 1.73
C ASP A 68 24.47 -4.74 0.46
N VAL A 69 23.78 -5.50 -0.40
CA VAL A 69 23.15 -4.99 -1.63
C VAL A 69 22.02 -4.01 -1.32
N GLU A 70 21.19 -4.27 -0.30
CA GLU A 70 20.13 -3.37 0.13
C GLU A 70 20.65 -2.00 0.60
N ASN A 71 21.72 -1.97 1.37
CA ASN A 71 22.33 -0.71 1.83
C ASN A 71 22.82 0.14 0.64
N ILE A 72 23.46 -0.50 -0.34
CA ILE A 72 23.95 0.14 -1.57
C ILE A 72 22.77 0.67 -2.40
N TYR A 73 21.70 -0.12 -2.51
CA TYR A 73 20.48 0.24 -3.24
C TYR A 73 19.80 1.46 -2.64
N VAL A 74 19.60 1.46 -1.33
CA VAL A 74 18.90 2.54 -0.60
C VAL A 74 19.66 3.86 -0.74
N TYR A 75 20.97 3.88 -0.60
CA TYR A 75 21.76 5.11 -0.80
C TYR A 75 21.61 5.67 -2.21
N ALA A 76 21.73 4.81 -3.23
CA ALA A 76 21.64 5.23 -4.63
C ALA A 76 20.26 5.82 -4.97
N THR A 77 19.18 5.14 -4.57
CA THR A 77 17.82 5.58 -4.85
C THR A 77 17.49 6.87 -4.12
N MET A 78 17.73 6.95 -2.81
CA MET A 78 17.45 8.16 -2.03
C MET A 78 18.28 9.37 -2.49
N SER A 79 19.53 9.15 -2.93
CA SER A 79 20.35 10.21 -3.51
C SER A 79 19.81 10.73 -4.85
N SER A 80 19.17 9.84 -5.63
CA SER A 80 18.53 10.21 -6.90
C SER A 80 17.17 10.89 -6.68
N ASP A 81 16.38 10.45 -5.68
CA ASP A 81 15.00 10.90 -5.48
C ASP A 81 14.89 12.40 -5.13
N VAL A 82 15.93 12.98 -4.57
CA VAL A 82 15.97 14.42 -4.24
C VAL A 82 16.34 15.33 -5.42
N ASP A 83 16.86 14.75 -6.51
CA ASP A 83 17.09 15.42 -7.80
C ASP A 83 17.21 14.38 -8.92
N THR A 84 16.08 14.01 -9.51
CA THR A 84 15.99 13.02 -10.60
C THR A 84 16.64 13.46 -11.92
N SER A 85 17.17 14.68 -12.00
CA SER A 85 17.97 15.13 -13.15
C SER A 85 19.48 14.93 -12.97
N ASN A 86 19.90 14.51 -11.78
CA ASN A 86 21.31 14.27 -11.48
C ASN A 86 21.81 12.98 -12.11
N SER A 87 22.50 13.09 -13.26
CA SER A 87 22.99 11.93 -14.02
C SER A 87 23.98 11.05 -13.26
N HIS A 88 24.69 11.58 -12.25
CA HIS A 88 25.61 10.81 -11.42
C HIS A 88 24.82 9.77 -10.59
N TYR A 89 23.82 10.19 -9.83
CA TYR A 89 23.01 9.28 -9.02
C TYR A 89 22.05 8.42 -9.85
N LEU A 90 21.56 8.91 -11.00
CA LEU A 90 20.88 8.05 -11.98
C LEU A 90 21.78 6.89 -12.45
N GLY A 91 23.07 7.17 -12.63
CA GLY A 91 24.07 6.13 -12.94
C GLY A 91 24.19 5.09 -11.82
N TYR A 92 24.16 5.52 -10.56
CA TYR A 92 24.18 4.64 -9.39
C TYR A 92 22.92 3.76 -9.34
N VAL A 93 21.74 4.34 -9.51
CA VAL A 93 20.46 3.61 -9.55
C VAL A 93 20.47 2.52 -10.63
N SER A 94 20.92 2.84 -11.85
CA SER A 94 21.02 1.86 -12.92
C SER A 94 21.97 0.68 -12.59
N ARG A 95 23.09 0.98 -11.94
CA ARG A 95 24.09 -0.04 -11.53
C ARG A 95 23.54 -0.93 -10.43
N VAL A 96 22.91 -0.37 -9.39
CA VAL A 96 22.37 -1.18 -8.28
C VAL A 96 21.18 -2.00 -8.72
N GLN A 97 20.35 -1.51 -9.64
CA GLN A 97 19.25 -2.28 -10.22
C GLN A 97 19.80 -3.51 -10.98
N THR A 98 20.87 -3.33 -11.74
CA THR A 98 21.56 -4.44 -12.42
C THR A 98 22.11 -5.45 -11.43
N LEU A 99 22.74 -4.97 -10.34
CA LEU A 99 23.28 -5.83 -9.28
C LEU A 99 22.17 -6.60 -8.52
N ALA A 100 21.05 -5.95 -8.22
CA ALA A 100 19.91 -6.58 -7.58
C ALA A 100 19.33 -7.70 -8.48
N ASN A 101 19.15 -7.43 -9.77
CA ASN A 101 18.69 -8.44 -10.73
C ASN A 101 19.67 -9.61 -10.84
N GLN A 102 20.98 -9.33 -10.80
CA GLN A 102 22.01 -10.37 -10.80
C GLN A 102 21.97 -11.21 -9.51
N PHE A 103 21.76 -10.57 -8.35
CA PHE A 103 21.58 -11.27 -7.06
C PHE A 103 20.40 -12.24 -7.14
N GLU A 104 19.23 -11.78 -7.58
CA GLU A 104 18.03 -12.63 -7.73
C GLU A 104 18.28 -13.81 -8.69
N ALA A 105 18.92 -13.55 -9.82
CA ALA A 105 19.24 -14.60 -10.78
C ALA A 105 20.21 -15.66 -10.21
N VAL A 106 21.26 -15.23 -9.52
CA VAL A 106 22.27 -16.13 -8.94
C VAL A 106 21.71 -16.93 -7.77
N THR A 107 20.76 -16.38 -7.02
CA THR A 107 20.16 -17.01 -5.82
C THR A 107 18.84 -17.74 -6.10
N SER A 108 18.38 -17.77 -7.34
CA SER A 108 17.11 -18.41 -7.75
C SER A 108 17.01 -19.90 -7.40
N PHE A 109 18.13 -20.57 -7.11
CA PHE A 109 18.19 -21.98 -6.70
C PHE A 109 17.71 -22.24 -5.26
N ILE A 110 17.59 -21.21 -4.40
CA ILE A 110 17.33 -21.38 -2.96
C ILE A 110 16.00 -22.12 -2.72
N SER A 111 14.90 -21.58 -3.21
CA SER A 111 13.56 -22.17 -3.00
C SER A 111 13.45 -23.56 -3.63
N PRO A 112 13.87 -23.81 -4.89
CA PRO A 112 13.89 -25.15 -5.46
C PRO A 112 14.73 -26.16 -4.67
N GLU A 113 15.90 -25.79 -4.19
CA GLU A 113 16.72 -26.70 -3.37
C GLU A 113 16.04 -27.03 -2.04
N ILE A 114 15.53 -26.04 -1.31
CA ILE A 114 14.83 -26.26 -0.04
C ILE A 114 13.59 -27.15 -0.28
N LEU A 115 12.81 -26.89 -1.30
CA LEU A 115 11.63 -27.69 -1.67
C LEU A 115 12.00 -29.13 -2.03
N SER A 116 13.19 -29.37 -2.59
CA SER A 116 13.66 -30.72 -2.92
C SER A 116 14.06 -31.56 -1.71
N ILE A 117 14.29 -30.93 -0.53
CA ILE A 117 14.65 -31.67 0.70
C ILE A 117 13.41 -32.39 1.23
N PRO A 118 13.40 -33.73 1.35
CA PRO A 118 12.30 -34.46 1.96
C PRO A 118 12.01 -33.96 3.39
N ALA A 119 10.74 -33.97 3.81
CA ALA A 119 10.32 -33.43 5.10
C ALA A 119 11.03 -34.09 6.30
N ASP A 120 11.22 -35.41 6.26
CA ASP A 120 11.96 -36.18 7.27
C ASP A 120 13.44 -35.79 7.31
N LYS A 121 14.05 -35.57 6.14
CA LYS A 121 15.45 -35.13 6.05
C LYS A 121 15.61 -33.69 6.56
N LEU A 122 14.67 -32.78 6.25
CA LEU A 122 14.68 -31.41 6.77
C LEU A 122 14.51 -31.41 8.29
N ALA A 123 13.63 -32.26 8.83
CA ALA A 123 13.47 -32.44 10.26
C ALA A 123 14.76 -32.98 10.93
N GLN A 124 15.49 -33.86 10.24
CA GLN A 124 16.80 -34.31 10.71
C GLN A 124 17.84 -33.19 10.67
N PHE A 125 17.88 -32.38 9.61
CA PHE A 125 18.76 -31.21 9.50
C PHE A 125 18.54 -30.22 10.65
N LYS A 126 17.28 -29.93 11.01
CA LYS A 126 16.94 -29.07 12.15
C LYS A 126 17.45 -29.66 13.51
N LYS A 127 17.52 -30.99 13.66
CA LYS A 127 18.07 -31.63 14.85
C LYS A 127 19.60 -31.58 14.88
N ASP A 128 20.24 -31.83 13.73
CA ASP A 128 21.70 -31.89 13.61
C ASP A 128 22.35 -30.50 13.66
N GLU A 129 21.61 -29.46 13.21
CA GLU A 129 22.03 -28.06 13.22
C GLU A 129 20.99 -27.17 13.92
N PRO A 130 21.03 -27.06 15.27
CA PRO A 130 20.04 -26.30 16.03
C PRO A 130 19.94 -24.81 15.68
N ARG A 131 20.96 -24.21 15.07
CA ARG A 131 20.95 -22.81 14.60
C ARG A 131 19.94 -22.58 13.48
N LEU A 132 19.48 -23.62 12.78
CA LEU A 132 18.38 -23.54 11.81
C LEU A 132 17.05 -23.07 12.43
N LYS A 133 16.93 -23.08 13.76
CA LYS A 133 15.81 -22.45 14.45
C LYS A 133 15.67 -20.97 14.09
N ASN A 134 16.77 -20.29 13.81
CA ASN A 134 16.75 -18.88 13.38
C ASN A 134 16.08 -18.67 12.01
N TYR A 135 15.93 -19.71 11.22
CA TYR A 135 15.29 -19.73 9.90
C TYR A 135 14.01 -20.57 9.88
N GLU A 136 13.44 -20.92 11.04
CA GLU A 136 12.34 -21.87 11.11
C GLU A 136 11.12 -21.41 10.30
N HIS A 137 10.65 -20.20 10.54
CA HIS A 137 9.53 -19.64 9.80
C HIS A 137 9.87 -19.39 8.32
N TYR A 138 11.06 -18.89 8.00
CA TYR A 138 11.53 -18.74 6.62
C TYR A 138 11.51 -20.07 5.83
N LEU A 139 11.98 -21.17 6.46
CA LEU A 139 11.93 -22.49 5.85
C LEU A 139 10.48 -23.01 5.73
N GLU A 140 9.63 -22.67 6.68
CA GLU A 140 8.21 -23.02 6.65
C GLU A 140 7.49 -22.32 5.50
N THR A 141 7.68 -21.00 5.29
CA THR A 141 7.06 -20.25 4.20
C THR A 141 7.41 -20.84 2.83
N ILE A 142 8.64 -21.34 2.66
CA ILE A 142 9.06 -22.01 1.42
C ILE A 142 8.40 -23.40 1.33
N THR A 143 8.49 -24.21 2.40
CA THR A 143 8.02 -25.61 2.34
C THR A 143 6.50 -25.74 2.25
N ASN A 144 5.75 -24.77 2.73
CA ASN A 144 4.29 -24.72 2.58
C ASN A 144 3.83 -24.57 1.13
N LYS A 145 4.70 -24.04 0.25
CA LYS A 145 4.43 -23.96 -1.21
C LYS A 145 4.58 -25.32 -1.93
N ARG A 146 5.09 -26.37 -1.23
CA ARG A 146 5.36 -27.68 -1.85
C ARG A 146 4.18 -28.33 -2.56
N PRO A 147 2.93 -28.32 -2.03
CA PRO A 147 1.76 -28.87 -2.72
C PRO A 147 1.43 -28.15 -4.03
N HIS A 148 1.88 -26.90 -4.14
CA HIS A 148 1.60 -25.97 -5.24
C HIS A 148 2.83 -25.73 -6.14
N THR A 149 3.88 -26.51 -5.98
CA THR A 149 5.09 -26.44 -6.81
C THR A 149 5.09 -27.60 -7.82
N LEU A 150 5.33 -27.27 -9.08
CA LEU A 150 5.41 -28.23 -10.17
C LEU A 150 6.83 -28.82 -10.29
N PRO A 151 7.02 -29.90 -11.07
CA PRO A 151 8.35 -30.33 -11.47
C PRO A 151 9.12 -29.21 -12.17
N ALA A 152 10.44 -29.15 -11.97
CA ALA A 152 11.29 -28.06 -12.44
C ALA A 152 11.17 -27.75 -13.95
N GLU A 153 10.98 -28.78 -14.79
CA GLU A 153 10.80 -28.60 -16.24
C GLU A 153 9.46 -27.92 -16.58
N GLU A 154 8.39 -28.21 -15.80
CA GLU A 154 7.07 -27.59 -15.97
C GLU A 154 7.09 -26.13 -15.48
N GLU A 155 7.71 -25.86 -14.31
CA GLU A 155 7.93 -24.48 -13.83
C GLU A 155 8.72 -23.65 -14.83
N LYS A 156 9.73 -24.24 -15.44
CA LYS A 156 10.55 -23.58 -16.47
C LYS A 156 9.71 -23.22 -17.70
N ILE A 157 8.85 -24.11 -18.17
CA ILE A 157 7.97 -23.83 -19.33
C ILE A 157 7.03 -22.64 -19.02
N ILE A 158 6.48 -22.59 -17.80
CA ILE A 158 5.59 -21.50 -17.38
C ILE A 158 6.39 -20.19 -17.27
N ALA A 159 7.58 -20.23 -16.71
CA ALA A 159 8.46 -19.07 -16.60
C ALA A 159 8.88 -18.55 -18.00
N ASP A 160 9.24 -19.43 -18.93
CA ASP A 160 9.58 -19.08 -20.32
C ASP A 160 8.38 -18.44 -21.07
N ALA A 161 7.14 -18.74 -20.67
CA ALA A 161 5.92 -18.14 -21.23
C ALA A 161 5.48 -16.82 -20.57
N SER A 162 6.14 -16.40 -19.49
CA SER A 162 5.71 -15.27 -18.65
C SER A 162 5.61 -13.95 -19.42
N ASP A 163 6.56 -13.66 -20.31
CA ASP A 163 6.55 -12.47 -21.16
C ASP A 163 5.31 -12.41 -22.05
N ALA A 164 4.96 -13.53 -22.68
CA ALA A 164 3.76 -13.60 -23.51
C ALA A 164 2.47 -13.43 -22.69
N MET A 165 2.45 -13.93 -21.44
CA MET A 165 1.32 -13.76 -20.53
C MET A 165 1.25 -12.35 -19.91
N GLY A 166 2.33 -11.59 -19.95
CA GLY A 166 2.39 -10.20 -19.48
C GLY A 166 1.84 -9.16 -20.46
N VAL A 167 1.62 -9.53 -21.73
CA VAL A 167 1.24 -8.59 -22.80
C VAL A 167 -0.04 -7.84 -22.51
N SER A 168 -1.05 -8.47 -21.90
CA SER A 168 -2.33 -7.82 -21.60
C SER A 168 -2.19 -6.66 -20.61
N GLU A 169 -1.43 -6.86 -19.53
CA GLU A 169 -1.13 -5.83 -18.53
C GLU A 169 -0.27 -4.71 -19.14
N ASN A 170 0.78 -5.09 -19.89
CA ASN A 170 1.61 -4.11 -20.58
C ASN A 170 0.82 -3.28 -21.59
N THR A 171 -0.12 -3.90 -22.34
CA THR A 171 -0.97 -3.19 -23.30
C THR A 171 -1.90 -2.20 -22.58
N PHE A 172 -2.46 -2.58 -21.45
CA PHE A 172 -3.24 -1.65 -20.61
C PHE A 172 -2.38 -0.45 -20.20
N ASN A 173 -1.19 -0.70 -19.65
CA ASN A 173 -0.30 0.37 -19.20
C ASN A 173 0.13 1.32 -20.33
N VAL A 174 0.49 0.79 -21.49
CA VAL A 174 0.87 1.62 -22.66
C VAL A 174 -0.33 2.42 -23.17
N LEU A 175 -1.50 1.78 -23.29
CA LEU A 175 -2.71 2.46 -23.76
C LEU A 175 -3.11 3.60 -22.83
N THR A 176 -3.17 3.37 -21.51
CA THR A 176 -3.68 4.34 -20.55
C THR A 176 -2.68 5.44 -20.18
N ASN A 177 -1.37 5.12 -20.15
CA ASN A 177 -0.35 6.09 -19.74
C ASN A 177 0.34 6.81 -20.92
N SER A 178 0.20 6.30 -22.16
CA SER A 178 0.95 6.84 -23.30
C SER A 178 0.10 7.20 -24.51
N ASP A 179 -0.85 6.32 -24.91
CA ASP A 179 -1.56 6.46 -26.18
C ASP A 179 -2.93 7.13 -26.04
N MET A 180 -3.54 7.06 -24.83
CA MET A 180 -4.85 7.64 -24.58
C MET A 180 -4.74 9.15 -24.36
N GLU A 181 -5.33 9.92 -25.25
CA GLU A 181 -5.45 11.35 -25.11
C GLU A 181 -6.83 11.69 -24.53
N TYR A 182 -6.85 12.37 -23.40
CA TYR A 182 -8.07 12.94 -22.87
C TYR A 182 -8.41 14.23 -23.62
N GLY A 183 -9.70 14.58 -23.66
CA GLY A 183 -10.15 15.84 -24.25
C GLY A 183 -9.77 17.07 -23.44
N TYR A 184 -10.36 18.21 -23.83
CA TYR A 184 -10.21 19.47 -23.10
C TYR A 184 -11.40 19.71 -22.19
N VAL A 185 -11.14 20.31 -21.04
CA VAL A 185 -12.13 20.64 -20.01
C VAL A 185 -11.91 22.06 -19.52
N GLN A 186 -12.99 22.72 -19.09
CA GLN A 186 -12.92 24.04 -18.50
C GLN A 186 -12.60 23.96 -17.01
N ASP A 187 -11.60 24.70 -16.55
CA ASP A 187 -11.25 24.83 -15.13
C ASP A 187 -12.17 25.83 -14.39
N ASP A 188 -11.92 26.06 -13.10
CA ASP A 188 -12.69 27.00 -12.27
C ASP A 188 -12.51 28.47 -12.67
N GLU A 189 -11.42 28.82 -13.35
CA GLU A 189 -11.13 30.16 -13.90
C GLU A 189 -11.72 30.36 -15.29
N GLY A 190 -12.25 29.33 -15.92
CA GLY A 190 -12.82 29.35 -17.26
C GLY A 190 -11.82 29.09 -18.38
N ASN A 191 -10.59 28.68 -18.07
CA ASN A 191 -9.60 28.30 -19.08
C ASN A 191 -9.88 26.90 -19.60
N MET A 192 -9.49 26.67 -20.88
CA MET A 192 -9.55 25.31 -21.46
C MET A 192 -8.22 24.62 -21.30
N GLU A 193 -8.23 23.54 -20.50
CA GLU A 193 -7.05 22.73 -20.19
C GLU A 193 -7.19 21.31 -20.76
N GLN A 194 -6.09 20.72 -21.23
CA GLN A 194 -6.09 19.32 -21.60
C GLN A 194 -6.17 18.46 -20.34
N LEU A 195 -7.14 17.57 -20.27
CA LEU A 195 -7.33 16.72 -19.10
C LEU A 195 -6.17 15.71 -18.96
N SER A 196 -5.76 15.48 -17.74
CA SER A 196 -4.86 14.39 -17.29
C SER A 196 -5.43 13.77 -16.02
N ASP A 197 -4.93 12.61 -15.58
CA ASP A 197 -5.37 11.98 -14.31
C ASP A 197 -5.15 12.91 -13.11
N GLY A 198 -4.01 13.62 -13.09
CA GLY A 198 -3.73 14.60 -12.04
C GLY A 198 -4.72 15.77 -12.06
N LEU A 199 -4.98 16.34 -13.23
CA LEU A 199 -5.95 17.43 -13.37
C LEU A 199 -7.39 16.96 -13.08
N TYR A 200 -7.76 15.74 -13.51
CA TYR A 200 -9.05 15.14 -13.16
C TYR A 200 -9.23 15.07 -11.64
N SER A 201 -8.22 14.60 -10.90
CA SER A 201 -8.27 14.47 -9.44
C SER A 201 -8.48 15.83 -8.74
N LEU A 202 -8.01 16.92 -9.33
CA LEU A 202 -8.27 18.28 -8.83
C LEU A 202 -9.67 18.77 -9.21
N LEU A 203 -10.05 18.67 -10.49
CA LEU A 203 -11.29 19.23 -11.00
C LEU A 203 -12.53 18.50 -10.49
N ILE A 204 -12.45 17.20 -10.20
CA ILE A 204 -13.57 16.44 -9.62
C ILE A 204 -13.91 16.89 -8.19
N GLN A 205 -13.01 17.62 -7.52
CA GLN A 205 -13.21 18.23 -6.20
C GLN A 205 -13.66 19.69 -6.27
N SER A 206 -13.77 20.30 -7.46
CA SER A 206 -14.20 21.68 -7.62
C SER A 206 -15.56 21.95 -6.97
N GLN A 207 -15.74 23.13 -6.38
CA GLN A 207 -17.04 23.58 -5.88
C GLN A 207 -18.02 23.88 -7.02
N ASN A 208 -17.52 24.13 -8.22
CA ASN A 208 -18.33 24.31 -9.41
C ASN A 208 -18.76 22.96 -10.00
N ARG A 209 -20.06 22.69 -9.97
CA ARG A 209 -20.61 21.41 -10.43
C ARG A 209 -20.39 21.15 -11.92
N ASP A 210 -20.42 22.22 -12.74
CA ASP A 210 -20.22 22.09 -14.20
C ASP A 210 -18.77 21.69 -14.52
N VAL A 211 -17.79 22.17 -13.74
CA VAL A 211 -16.39 21.76 -13.83
C VAL A 211 -16.23 20.28 -13.47
N ARG A 212 -16.82 19.84 -12.36
CA ARG A 212 -16.78 18.41 -11.98
C ARG A 212 -17.39 17.52 -13.05
N LYS A 213 -18.58 17.91 -13.53
CA LYS A 213 -19.27 17.17 -14.60
C LYS A 213 -18.44 17.14 -15.88
N GLY A 214 -17.88 18.28 -16.30
CA GLY A 214 -17.04 18.39 -17.49
C GLY A 214 -15.81 17.48 -17.40
N ALA A 215 -15.14 17.46 -16.26
CA ALA A 215 -13.99 16.58 -16.02
C ALA A 215 -14.41 15.09 -16.09
N PHE A 216 -15.52 14.73 -15.44
CA PHE A 216 -16.04 13.38 -15.44
C PHE A 216 -16.42 12.91 -16.85
N ASP A 217 -17.25 13.67 -17.56
CA ASP A 217 -17.68 13.33 -18.92
C ASP A 217 -16.48 13.19 -19.88
N THR A 218 -15.50 14.09 -19.77
CA THR A 218 -14.30 14.09 -20.63
C THR A 218 -13.44 12.86 -20.38
N LEU A 219 -13.23 12.46 -19.11
CA LEU A 219 -12.47 11.28 -18.75
C LEU A 219 -13.15 10.02 -19.30
N TYR A 220 -14.42 9.81 -18.98
CA TYR A 220 -15.14 8.59 -19.38
C TYR A 220 -15.42 8.53 -20.88
N ALA A 221 -15.53 9.66 -21.58
CA ALA A 221 -15.57 9.69 -23.04
C ALA A 221 -14.29 9.13 -23.68
N ALA A 222 -13.12 9.40 -23.10
CA ALA A 222 -11.86 8.82 -23.57
C ALA A 222 -11.81 7.30 -23.32
N TYR A 223 -12.10 6.85 -22.10
CA TYR A 223 -12.13 5.42 -21.78
C TYR A 223 -13.17 4.64 -22.58
N GLY A 224 -14.36 5.22 -22.82
CA GLY A 224 -15.44 4.64 -23.64
C GLY A 224 -15.03 4.33 -25.07
N GLN A 225 -14.10 5.10 -25.66
CA GLN A 225 -13.57 4.80 -27.00
C GLN A 225 -12.81 3.46 -27.06
N PHE A 226 -12.22 3.05 -25.95
CA PHE A 226 -11.38 1.85 -25.86
C PHE A 226 -12.00 0.72 -25.01
N GLN A 227 -13.27 0.83 -24.60
CA GLN A 227 -13.88 -0.10 -23.64
C GLN A 227 -13.72 -1.59 -24.03
N ASN A 228 -13.88 -1.93 -25.33
CA ASN A 228 -13.71 -3.30 -25.80
C ASN A 228 -12.25 -3.78 -25.71
N SER A 229 -11.29 -2.89 -25.98
CA SER A 229 -9.87 -3.20 -25.86
C SER A 229 -9.48 -3.40 -24.40
N LEU A 230 -9.97 -2.53 -23.52
CA LEU A 230 -9.76 -2.60 -22.07
C LEU A 230 -10.41 -3.85 -21.47
N ALA A 231 -11.63 -4.23 -21.92
CA ALA A 231 -12.25 -5.50 -21.53
C ALA A 231 -11.40 -6.70 -21.97
N SER A 232 -10.82 -6.64 -23.17
CA SER A 232 -9.96 -7.71 -23.68
C SER A 232 -8.64 -7.81 -22.87
N THR A 233 -8.02 -6.69 -22.52
CA THR A 233 -6.80 -6.71 -21.69
C THR A 233 -7.08 -7.23 -20.28
N LEU A 234 -8.16 -6.78 -19.64
CA LEU A 234 -8.58 -7.27 -18.33
C LEU A 234 -8.90 -8.78 -18.36
N SER A 235 -9.67 -9.23 -19.35
CA SER A 235 -9.95 -10.66 -19.55
C SER A 235 -8.67 -11.48 -19.74
N GLY A 236 -7.67 -10.94 -20.45
CA GLY A 236 -6.39 -11.61 -20.63
C GLY A 236 -5.61 -11.82 -19.33
N VAL A 237 -5.60 -10.81 -18.46
CA VAL A 237 -4.95 -10.90 -17.14
C VAL A 237 -5.70 -11.85 -16.20
N VAL A 238 -7.04 -11.78 -16.15
CA VAL A 238 -7.86 -12.71 -15.37
C VAL A 238 -7.61 -14.17 -15.79
N LYS A 239 -7.53 -14.44 -17.10
CA LYS A 239 -7.16 -15.77 -17.63
C LYS A 239 -5.77 -16.22 -17.18
N LYS A 240 -4.78 -15.32 -17.18
CA LYS A 240 -3.42 -15.59 -16.64
C LYS A 240 -3.48 -16.00 -15.18
N HIS A 241 -4.23 -15.26 -14.35
CA HIS A 241 -4.36 -15.55 -12.92
C HIS A 241 -5.02 -16.90 -12.68
N ASN A 242 -6.17 -17.16 -13.33
CA ASN A 242 -6.88 -18.44 -13.23
C ASN A 242 -6.07 -19.62 -13.77
N TYR A 243 -5.34 -19.41 -14.88
CA TYR A 243 -4.44 -20.43 -15.42
C TYR A 243 -3.33 -20.78 -14.41
N ASN A 244 -2.64 -19.77 -13.87
CA ASN A 244 -1.57 -19.99 -12.90
C ASN A 244 -2.07 -20.71 -11.64
N ALA A 245 -3.19 -20.28 -11.08
CA ALA A 245 -3.79 -20.95 -9.93
C ALA A 245 -4.12 -22.42 -10.23
N LYS A 246 -4.73 -22.70 -11.38
CA LYS A 246 -5.11 -24.05 -11.80
C LYS A 246 -3.90 -24.97 -11.98
N VAL A 247 -2.86 -24.53 -12.69
CA VAL A 247 -1.67 -25.37 -12.92
C VAL A 247 -0.92 -25.67 -11.64
N HIS A 248 -0.86 -24.69 -10.71
CA HIS A 248 -0.27 -24.85 -9.38
C HIS A 248 -1.21 -25.48 -8.35
N LYS A 249 -2.36 -26.01 -8.77
CA LYS A 249 -3.31 -26.79 -7.95
C LYS A 249 -3.94 -26.02 -6.79
N TYR A 250 -4.18 -24.72 -6.97
CA TYR A 250 -5.05 -23.96 -6.11
C TYR A 250 -6.51 -24.09 -6.56
N ASP A 251 -7.45 -23.99 -5.63
CA ASP A 251 -8.87 -24.06 -5.91
C ASP A 251 -9.39 -22.83 -6.69
N SER A 252 -8.70 -21.68 -6.54
CA SER A 252 -9.04 -20.44 -7.23
C SER A 252 -7.82 -19.49 -7.34
N ALA A 253 -7.90 -18.50 -8.25
CA ALA A 253 -6.93 -17.40 -8.31
C ALA A 253 -6.87 -16.62 -6.99
N ARG A 254 -8.02 -16.44 -6.32
CA ARG A 254 -8.11 -15.79 -5.00
C ARG A 254 -7.31 -16.55 -3.96
N GLU A 255 -7.50 -17.86 -3.85
CA GLU A 255 -6.71 -18.68 -2.91
C GLU A 255 -5.22 -18.60 -3.21
N ALA A 256 -4.84 -18.71 -4.47
CA ALA A 256 -3.43 -18.58 -4.88
C ALA A 256 -2.82 -17.25 -4.45
N ALA A 257 -3.52 -16.13 -4.71
CA ALA A 257 -3.05 -14.80 -4.34
C ALA A 257 -2.93 -14.61 -2.83
N LEU A 258 -3.94 -15.01 -2.05
CA LEU A 258 -3.93 -14.89 -0.60
C LEU A 258 -2.90 -15.80 0.06
N SER A 259 -2.58 -16.95 -0.56
CA SER A 259 -1.60 -17.91 -0.04
C SER A 259 -0.18 -17.36 0.01
N GLU A 260 0.15 -16.33 -0.75
CA GLU A 260 1.49 -15.69 -0.71
C GLU A 260 1.84 -15.18 0.68
N ASN A 261 0.85 -14.65 1.40
CA ASN A 261 0.97 -14.21 2.79
C ASN A 261 0.28 -15.17 3.78
N ASN A 262 -0.08 -16.38 3.33
CA ASN A 262 -0.83 -17.36 4.12
C ASN A 262 -2.12 -16.78 4.74
N VAL A 263 -2.79 -15.89 4.02
CA VAL A 263 -4.06 -15.29 4.46
C VAL A 263 -5.21 -16.25 4.12
N PRO A 264 -5.99 -16.69 5.11
CA PRO A 264 -7.16 -17.52 4.85
C PRO A 264 -8.20 -16.78 3.98
N THR A 265 -8.81 -17.45 3.02
CA THR A 265 -9.90 -16.89 2.18
C THR A 265 -11.06 -16.34 3.01
N LYS A 266 -11.24 -16.86 4.21
CA LYS A 266 -12.23 -16.36 5.17
C LYS A 266 -12.04 -14.88 5.53
N VAL A 267 -10.82 -14.33 5.50
CA VAL A 267 -10.57 -12.90 5.72
C VAL A 267 -11.29 -12.08 4.65
N TYR A 268 -11.18 -12.50 3.41
CA TYR A 268 -11.82 -11.87 2.27
C TYR A 268 -13.35 -11.99 2.33
N ASP A 269 -13.86 -13.19 2.62
CA ASP A 269 -15.28 -13.46 2.74
C ASP A 269 -15.92 -12.67 3.88
N THR A 270 -15.23 -12.59 5.05
CA THR A 270 -15.68 -11.80 6.21
C THR A 270 -15.74 -10.31 5.86
N LEU A 271 -14.72 -9.78 5.17
CA LEU A 271 -14.71 -8.38 4.73
C LEU A 271 -15.95 -8.06 3.88
N ILE A 272 -16.22 -8.84 2.84
CA ILE A 272 -17.35 -8.60 1.94
C ILE A 272 -18.67 -8.66 2.71
N GLN A 273 -18.85 -9.70 3.53
CA GLN A 273 -20.08 -9.90 4.29
C GLN A 273 -20.34 -8.73 5.26
N GLU A 274 -19.33 -8.30 5.99
CA GLU A 274 -19.49 -7.23 6.98
C GLU A 274 -19.71 -5.87 6.32
N VAL A 275 -19.01 -5.58 5.22
CA VAL A 275 -19.23 -4.32 4.49
C VAL A 275 -20.64 -4.29 3.89
N ASP A 276 -21.10 -5.40 3.29
CA ASP A 276 -22.45 -5.50 2.73
C ASP A 276 -23.53 -5.27 3.80
N SER A 277 -23.34 -5.81 5.00
CA SER A 277 -24.28 -5.65 6.12
C SER A 277 -24.32 -4.24 6.73
N HIS A 278 -23.35 -3.37 6.39
CA HIS A 278 -23.24 -1.99 6.90
C HIS A 278 -23.35 -0.92 5.79
N LEU A 279 -23.84 -1.28 4.61
CA LEU A 279 -24.02 -0.33 3.50
C LEU A 279 -25.03 0.78 3.83
N ASP A 280 -25.95 0.55 4.76
CA ASP A 280 -26.88 1.57 5.25
C ASP A 280 -26.14 2.81 5.81
N LEU A 281 -24.98 2.63 6.42
CA LEU A 281 -24.12 3.74 6.89
C LEU A 281 -23.57 4.56 5.73
N LEU A 282 -23.13 3.90 4.65
CA LEU A 282 -22.69 4.60 3.44
C LEU A 282 -23.86 5.31 2.77
N HIS A 283 -25.02 4.64 2.62
CA HIS A 283 -26.23 5.23 2.04
C HIS A 283 -26.66 6.48 2.82
N ARG A 284 -26.57 6.45 4.14
CA ARG A 284 -26.87 7.58 5.00
C ARG A 284 -25.88 8.73 4.78
N TYR A 285 -24.59 8.45 4.68
CA TYR A 285 -23.57 9.46 4.35
C TYR A 285 -23.79 10.08 2.96
N VAL A 286 -24.12 9.27 1.96
CA VAL A 286 -24.42 9.72 0.60
C VAL A 286 -25.69 10.60 0.58
N ALA A 287 -26.75 10.22 1.31
CA ALA A 287 -27.95 11.04 1.44
C ALA A 287 -27.64 12.39 2.13
N LEU A 288 -26.76 12.37 3.13
CA LEU A 288 -26.31 13.60 3.80
C LEU A 288 -25.54 14.51 2.83
N ARG A 289 -24.66 13.97 1.98
CA ARG A 289 -23.97 14.73 0.92
C ARG A 289 -24.96 15.41 -0.02
N LYS A 290 -26.00 14.67 -0.50
CA LYS A 290 -27.08 15.23 -1.33
C LYS A 290 -27.76 16.43 -0.67
N LYS A 291 -28.06 16.31 0.64
CA LYS A 291 -28.69 17.37 1.45
C LYS A 291 -27.79 18.60 1.59
N ILE A 292 -26.51 18.42 1.95
CA ILE A 292 -25.54 19.51 2.16
C ILE A 292 -25.29 20.26 0.86
N LEU A 293 -25.08 19.53 -0.24
CA LEU A 293 -24.86 20.09 -1.56
C LEU A 293 -26.14 20.69 -2.19
N ARG A 294 -27.31 20.47 -1.55
CA ARG A 294 -28.63 20.96 -2.01
C ARG A 294 -28.98 20.50 -3.41
N LEU A 295 -28.59 19.28 -3.76
CA LEU A 295 -28.81 18.71 -5.10
C LEU A 295 -30.15 17.95 -5.13
N LYS A 296 -30.86 18.04 -6.24
CA LYS A 296 -32.06 17.25 -6.51
C LYS A 296 -31.66 15.87 -7.04
N ASP A 297 -30.66 15.85 -7.88
CA ASP A 297 -30.06 14.72 -8.59
C ASP A 297 -28.58 14.62 -8.20
N LEU A 298 -28.24 13.78 -7.24
CA LEU A 298 -26.87 13.53 -6.88
C LEU A 298 -26.27 12.56 -7.88
N GLN A 299 -25.07 12.88 -8.38
CA GLN A 299 -24.35 12.09 -9.37
C GLN A 299 -23.00 11.61 -8.83
N MET A 300 -22.37 10.63 -9.47
CA MET A 300 -21.08 10.13 -9.02
C MET A 300 -19.98 11.18 -9.04
N TRP A 301 -20.01 12.15 -9.93
CA TRP A 301 -19.08 13.29 -9.91
C TRP A 301 -19.27 14.25 -8.71
N ASP A 302 -20.36 14.10 -7.96
CA ASP A 302 -20.59 14.88 -6.75
C ASP A 302 -20.04 14.20 -5.48
N MET A 303 -19.44 12.98 -5.60
CA MET A 303 -18.95 12.20 -4.46
C MET A 303 -17.59 12.67 -3.93
N TYR A 304 -16.87 13.50 -4.66
CA TYR A 304 -15.50 13.90 -4.32
C TYR A 304 -15.37 15.35 -3.86
N VAL A 305 -16.40 16.18 -4.06
CA VAL A 305 -16.38 17.58 -3.64
C VAL A 305 -16.35 17.69 -2.11
N PRO A 306 -15.43 18.49 -1.50
CA PRO A 306 -15.40 18.73 -0.08
C PRO A 306 -16.70 19.40 0.42
N LEU A 307 -17.32 18.85 1.46
CA LEU A 307 -18.60 19.36 1.99
C LEU A 307 -18.43 20.57 2.91
N THR A 308 -17.27 20.75 3.52
CA THR A 308 -17.00 21.74 4.57
C THR A 308 -16.11 22.91 4.11
N GLY A 309 -15.76 22.95 2.80
CA GLY A 309 -14.84 23.95 2.27
C GLY A 309 -13.38 23.70 2.67
N LYS A 310 -12.51 24.69 2.46
CA LYS A 310 -11.10 24.59 2.82
C LYS A 310 -10.94 24.72 4.35
N PRO A 311 -10.05 23.90 4.97
CA PRO A 311 -9.79 23.95 6.40
C PRO A 311 -9.14 25.26 6.81
N ALA A 312 -9.47 25.72 8.01
CA ALA A 312 -8.75 26.81 8.67
C ALA A 312 -7.45 26.34 9.37
N LEU A 313 -7.13 25.03 9.28
CA LEU A 313 -5.95 24.43 9.90
C LEU A 313 -4.75 24.54 8.98
N SER A 314 -3.74 25.24 9.43
CA SER A 314 -2.44 25.35 8.79
C SER A 314 -1.38 25.18 9.86
N TYR A 315 -0.36 24.39 9.56
CA TYR A 315 0.77 24.13 10.45
C TYR A 315 2.06 24.26 9.65
N ASN A 316 2.99 25.08 10.09
CA ASN A 316 4.36 24.96 9.57
C ASN A 316 4.99 23.66 10.11
N PHE A 317 6.11 23.25 9.53
CA PHE A 317 6.73 21.96 9.84
C PHE A 317 7.07 21.80 11.33
N GLU A 318 7.58 22.85 12.01
CA GLU A 318 7.90 22.79 13.44
C GLU A 318 6.65 22.67 14.32
N GLU A 319 5.59 23.39 13.99
CA GLU A 319 4.30 23.26 14.68
C GLU A 319 3.71 21.85 14.47
N ALA A 320 3.84 21.31 13.28
CA ALA A 320 3.38 19.98 12.94
C ALA A 320 4.08 18.88 13.76
N LYS A 321 5.39 18.97 13.94
CA LYS A 321 6.15 18.05 14.82
C LYS A 321 5.61 18.06 16.24
N GLU A 322 5.31 19.25 16.79
CA GLU A 322 4.77 19.37 18.15
C GLU A 322 3.34 18.81 18.27
N VAL A 323 2.50 19.01 17.24
CA VAL A 323 1.16 18.43 17.20
C VAL A 323 1.22 16.91 17.07
N ALA A 324 2.06 16.39 16.17
CA ALA A 324 2.27 14.96 15.98
C ALA A 324 2.71 14.26 17.28
N LYS A 325 3.69 14.81 17.99
CA LYS A 325 4.14 14.26 19.29
C LYS A 325 3.04 14.24 20.36
N LYS A 326 2.23 15.29 20.42
CA LYS A 326 1.09 15.33 21.37
C LYS A 326 0.01 14.31 20.98
N ALA A 327 -0.28 14.20 19.69
CA ALA A 327 -1.27 13.24 19.21
C ALA A 327 -0.83 11.81 19.47
N LEU A 328 0.44 11.48 19.21
CA LEU A 328 0.99 10.13 19.35
C LEU A 328 1.36 9.75 20.80
N ALA A 329 1.14 10.64 21.77
CA ALA A 329 1.45 10.38 23.19
C ALA A 329 0.78 9.11 23.77
N PRO A 330 -0.42 8.69 23.36
CA PRO A 330 -1.00 7.41 23.81
C PRO A 330 -0.16 6.17 23.51
N LEU A 331 0.74 6.22 22.50
CA LEU A 331 1.67 5.14 22.16
C LEU A 331 2.80 4.94 23.17
N GLY A 332 2.99 5.90 24.09
CA GLY A 332 3.93 5.81 25.21
C GLY A 332 5.30 6.42 24.93
N GLU A 333 6.07 6.57 26.02
CA GLU A 333 7.36 7.27 25.98
C GLU A 333 8.41 6.60 25.07
N ASP A 334 8.40 5.29 24.97
CA ASP A 334 9.34 4.55 24.14
C ASP A 334 9.10 4.84 22.64
N TYR A 335 7.83 4.83 22.22
CA TYR A 335 7.46 5.23 20.86
C TYR A 335 7.85 6.68 20.56
N LEU A 336 7.55 7.60 21.48
CA LEU A 336 7.86 9.02 21.31
C LEU A 336 9.36 9.31 21.22
N LYS A 337 10.23 8.50 21.83
CA LYS A 337 11.69 8.65 21.66
C LYS A 337 12.11 8.42 20.20
N HIS A 338 11.45 7.48 19.50
CA HIS A 338 11.74 7.24 18.09
C HIS A 338 11.17 8.34 17.20
N VAL A 339 9.98 8.85 17.52
CA VAL A 339 9.43 10.04 16.86
C VAL A 339 10.35 11.25 17.04
N ASP A 340 10.84 11.51 18.26
CA ASP A 340 11.80 12.57 18.53
C ASP A 340 13.11 12.39 17.77
N TYR A 341 13.58 11.15 17.65
CA TYR A 341 14.77 10.83 16.87
C TYR A 341 14.57 11.18 15.38
N ILE A 342 13.47 10.75 14.79
CA ILE A 342 13.13 11.00 13.38
C ILE A 342 13.05 12.51 13.13
N PHE A 343 12.36 13.25 13.99
CA PHE A 343 12.12 14.68 13.82
C PHE A 343 13.37 15.57 14.01
N ASN A 344 14.40 15.08 14.71
CA ASN A 344 15.53 15.92 15.12
C ASN A 344 16.90 15.46 14.58
N ASN A 345 16.96 14.40 13.76
CA ASN A 345 18.23 13.82 13.31
C ASN A 345 18.44 13.86 11.79
N ARG A 346 17.74 14.74 11.07
CA ARG A 346 17.90 14.90 9.63
C ARG A 346 17.71 13.59 8.85
N VAL A 347 16.70 12.82 9.25
CA VAL A 347 16.25 11.63 8.50
C VAL A 347 15.02 11.93 7.62
N ILE A 348 14.51 13.16 7.68
CA ILE A 348 13.40 13.65 6.84
C ILE A 348 13.95 14.63 5.80
N ASP A 349 13.60 14.42 4.53
CA ASP A 349 13.74 15.38 3.46
C ASP A 349 12.41 16.11 3.28
N VAL A 350 12.32 17.35 3.73
CA VAL A 350 11.06 17.99 4.10
C VAL A 350 10.35 18.66 2.93
N VAL A 351 11.04 19.59 2.23
CA VAL A 351 10.38 20.51 1.32
C VAL A 351 10.44 20.04 -0.14
N GLU A 352 9.46 20.48 -0.93
CA GLU A 352 9.50 20.34 -2.37
C GLU A 352 10.72 21.08 -2.94
N SER A 353 11.40 20.46 -3.88
CA SER A 353 12.47 21.09 -4.66
C SER A 353 12.40 20.66 -6.13
N LYS A 354 13.04 21.43 -7.00
CA LYS A 354 13.05 21.15 -8.43
C LYS A 354 13.63 19.77 -8.71
N ASN A 355 12.91 18.96 -9.48
CA ASN A 355 13.24 17.58 -9.86
C ASN A 355 13.24 16.55 -8.71
N LYS A 356 12.78 16.90 -7.52
CA LYS A 356 12.52 15.92 -6.46
C LYS A 356 11.30 15.07 -6.84
N VAL A 357 11.33 13.78 -6.50
CA VAL A 357 10.16 12.91 -6.70
C VAL A 357 8.94 13.45 -5.95
N THR A 358 7.76 13.28 -6.54
CA THR A 358 6.49 13.72 -5.96
C THR A 358 5.98 12.73 -4.91
N GLY A 359 5.01 13.16 -4.10
CA GLY A 359 4.43 12.33 -3.03
C GLY A 359 5.27 12.31 -1.77
N ALA A 360 5.11 11.25 -0.99
CA ALA A 360 5.86 11.01 0.24
C ALA A 360 6.12 9.50 0.40
N TYR A 361 7.16 9.16 1.14
CA TYR A 361 7.42 7.78 1.54
C TYR A 361 8.33 7.69 2.75
N SER A 362 8.23 6.59 3.48
CA SER A 362 9.25 6.14 4.43
C SER A 362 10.03 4.97 3.82
N GLY A 363 11.37 5.01 3.92
CA GLY A 363 12.26 4.00 3.35
C GLY A 363 13.51 3.77 4.18
N GLY A 364 14.33 2.85 3.70
CA GLY A 364 15.59 2.46 4.34
C GLY A 364 15.83 0.96 4.25
N ALA A 365 17.01 0.52 4.64
CA ALA A 365 17.39 -0.88 4.77
C ALA A 365 17.53 -1.28 6.24
N TYR A 366 17.78 -2.56 6.48
CA TYR A 366 17.92 -3.10 7.84
C TYR A 366 18.98 -2.39 8.69
N ASP A 367 20.06 -1.92 8.06
CA ASP A 367 21.19 -1.26 8.74
C ASP A 367 21.13 0.26 8.73
N THR A 368 20.11 0.85 8.14
CA THR A 368 20.00 2.30 8.01
C THR A 368 18.98 2.86 9.00
N ASP A 369 19.05 4.16 9.23
CA ASP A 369 17.90 4.87 9.80
C ASP A 369 16.67 4.68 8.89
N PRO A 370 15.44 4.73 9.42
CA PRO A 370 14.26 4.92 8.61
C PRO A 370 14.23 6.39 8.13
N TYR A 371 14.29 6.59 6.82
CA TYR A 371 14.26 7.91 6.20
C TYR A 371 12.86 8.23 5.68
N GLU A 372 12.48 9.51 5.73
CA GLU A 372 11.22 10.00 5.18
C GLU A 372 11.48 11.03 4.08
N LEU A 373 10.80 10.90 2.95
CA LEU A 373 10.73 11.94 1.92
C LEU A 373 9.35 12.56 1.96
N LEU A 374 9.29 13.88 2.08
CA LEU A 374 8.07 14.68 2.06
C LEU A 374 8.16 15.75 0.97
N ASN A 375 7.02 16.28 0.57
CA ASN A 375 6.89 17.51 -0.19
C ASN A 375 5.95 18.43 0.62
N TRP A 376 6.51 19.02 1.69
CA TRP A 376 5.77 19.72 2.73
C TRP A 376 5.08 20.97 2.20
N GLU A 377 3.80 21.08 2.52
CA GLU A 377 2.99 22.27 2.42
C GLU A 377 2.41 22.61 3.80
N ASP A 378 2.24 23.90 4.11
CA ASP A 378 1.74 24.35 5.41
C ASP A 378 0.22 24.13 5.54
N ASN A 379 -0.22 22.88 5.40
CA ASN A 379 -1.62 22.47 5.48
C ASN A 379 -1.82 21.23 6.38
N VAL A 380 -3.07 20.86 6.61
CA VAL A 380 -3.41 19.71 7.45
C VAL A 380 -3.07 18.37 6.77
N ASP A 381 -3.14 18.31 5.44
CA ASP A 381 -2.85 17.08 4.69
C ASP A 381 -1.38 16.69 4.85
N SER A 382 -0.45 17.68 4.82
CA SER A 382 0.96 17.45 5.10
C SER A 382 1.22 16.97 6.53
N LEU A 383 0.43 17.41 7.51
CA LEU A 383 0.54 16.89 8.88
C LEU A 383 0.05 15.43 8.96
N TYR A 384 -1.03 15.05 8.28
CA TYR A 384 -1.44 13.64 8.17
C TYR A 384 -0.37 12.81 7.48
N THR A 385 0.22 13.30 6.40
CA THR A 385 1.33 12.65 5.70
C THR A 385 2.54 12.46 6.62
N LEU A 386 2.98 13.48 7.36
CA LEU A 386 4.07 13.36 8.33
C LEU A 386 3.80 12.25 9.36
N VAL A 387 2.60 12.24 9.92
CA VAL A 387 2.22 11.25 10.95
C VAL A 387 2.12 9.84 10.35
N HIS A 388 1.68 9.73 9.09
CA HIS A 388 1.64 8.49 8.32
C HIS A 388 3.04 7.92 8.11
N GLU A 389 3.95 8.70 7.50
CA GLU A 389 5.32 8.26 7.21
C GLU A 389 6.10 7.96 8.49
N THR A 390 5.88 8.74 9.54
CA THR A 390 6.42 8.44 10.87
C THR A 390 5.92 7.10 11.40
N GLY A 391 4.68 6.69 11.10
CA GLY A 391 4.15 5.37 11.43
C GLY A 391 4.95 4.24 10.79
N HIS A 392 5.24 4.35 9.50
CA HIS A 392 6.12 3.43 8.79
C HIS A 392 7.55 3.43 9.34
N SER A 393 8.11 4.61 9.59
CA SER A 393 9.47 4.77 10.10
C SER A 393 9.65 4.10 11.46
N VAL A 394 8.73 4.31 12.39
CA VAL A 394 8.79 3.71 13.72
C VAL A 394 8.52 2.21 13.65
N HIS A 395 7.60 1.74 12.80
CA HIS A 395 7.38 0.32 12.56
C HIS A 395 8.65 -0.37 12.06
N SER A 396 9.28 0.17 11.03
CA SER A 396 10.55 -0.33 10.47
C SER A 396 11.66 -0.32 11.53
N TRP A 397 11.72 0.75 12.34
CA TRP A 397 12.71 0.83 13.41
C TRP A 397 12.51 -0.29 14.46
N TYR A 398 11.28 -0.50 14.96
CA TYR A 398 10.99 -1.57 15.91
C TYR A 398 11.31 -2.94 15.33
N THR A 399 10.84 -3.22 14.12
CA THR A 399 11.09 -4.48 13.42
C THR A 399 12.60 -4.77 13.32
N ARG A 400 13.38 -3.83 12.76
CA ARG A 400 14.81 -4.00 12.50
C ARG A 400 15.67 -4.10 13.76
N ASN A 401 15.21 -3.51 14.88
CA ASN A 401 15.94 -3.58 16.17
C ASN A 401 15.53 -4.75 17.06
N THR A 402 14.46 -5.48 16.72
CA THR A 402 13.99 -6.63 17.51
C THR A 402 14.11 -7.95 16.78
N GLN A 403 14.04 -7.95 15.45
CA GLN A 403 14.12 -9.15 14.64
C GLN A 403 15.50 -9.33 14.02
N PRO A 404 15.97 -10.57 13.80
CA PRO A 404 17.14 -10.82 12.97
C PRO A 404 16.82 -10.42 11.51
N TYR A 405 17.84 -10.16 10.72
CA TYR A 405 17.71 -9.66 9.34
C TYR A 405 16.71 -10.45 8.50
N VAL A 406 16.66 -11.77 8.61
CA VAL A 406 15.72 -12.63 7.86
C VAL A 406 14.25 -12.28 8.12
N TYR A 407 13.93 -11.64 9.24
CA TYR A 407 12.60 -11.20 9.66
C TYR A 407 12.54 -9.68 9.88
N GLY A 408 13.56 -8.97 9.43
CA GLY A 408 13.75 -7.53 9.65
C GLY A 408 12.88 -6.62 8.77
N ASP A 409 11.93 -7.20 8.05
CA ASP A 409 10.93 -6.51 7.24
C ASP A 409 9.55 -7.12 7.49
N TYR A 410 8.49 -6.52 6.98
CA TYR A 410 7.11 -6.97 7.16
C TYR A 410 6.37 -7.01 5.80
N PRO A 411 5.40 -7.96 5.64
CA PRO A 411 4.68 -8.06 4.37
C PRO A 411 3.75 -6.88 4.14
N ILE A 412 3.52 -6.58 2.85
CA ILE A 412 2.66 -5.46 2.39
C ILE A 412 1.26 -5.52 3.01
N PHE A 413 0.75 -6.72 3.29
CA PHE A 413 -0.56 -6.95 3.91
C PHE A 413 -0.75 -6.19 5.23
N VAL A 414 0.32 -5.94 5.99
CA VAL A 414 0.28 -5.22 7.27
C VAL A 414 1.03 -3.88 7.24
N ALA A 415 1.68 -3.55 6.14
CA ALA A 415 2.54 -2.37 6.04
C ALA A 415 1.80 -1.07 6.39
N GLU A 416 0.58 -0.88 5.86
CA GLU A 416 -0.21 0.33 6.05
C GLU A 416 -0.95 0.38 7.40
N ILE A 417 -0.93 -0.70 8.20
CA ILE A 417 -1.66 -0.71 9.47
C ILE A 417 -1.03 0.26 10.48
N ALA A 418 0.29 0.33 10.53
CA ALA A 418 0.99 1.22 11.47
C ALA A 418 0.78 2.70 11.12
N SER A 419 0.95 3.07 9.86
CA SER A 419 0.76 4.42 9.35
C SER A 419 -0.67 4.91 9.52
N THR A 420 -1.65 4.10 9.12
CA THR A 420 -3.07 4.40 9.25
C THR A 420 -3.53 4.42 10.72
N THR A 421 -2.91 3.63 11.61
CA THR A 421 -3.16 3.72 13.05
C THR A 421 -2.76 5.09 13.59
N ASN A 422 -1.61 5.61 13.19
CA ASN A 422 -1.17 6.95 13.56
C ASN A 422 -2.13 8.05 13.06
N GLU A 423 -2.63 7.95 11.82
CA GLU A 423 -3.63 8.89 11.30
C GLU A 423 -4.93 8.87 12.11
N ASN A 424 -5.40 7.68 12.49
CA ASN A 424 -6.59 7.55 13.34
C ASN A 424 -6.38 8.17 14.73
N ILE A 425 -5.19 7.97 15.32
CA ILE A 425 -4.82 8.59 16.61
C ILE A 425 -4.76 10.12 16.47
N LEU A 426 -4.20 10.66 15.39
CA LEU A 426 -4.20 12.09 15.11
C LEU A 426 -5.63 12.64 14.97
N THR A 427 -6.50 11.90 14.29
CA THR A 427 -7.91 12.27 14.14
C THR A 427 -8.63 12.34 15.50
N GLU A 428 -8.45 11.33 16.37
CA GLU A 428 -9.01 11.37 17.74
C GLU A 428 -8.45 12.54 18.54
N TYR A 429 -7.13 12.79 18.47
CA TYR A 429 -6.51 13.95 19.11
C TYR A 429 -7.17 15.27 18.69
N PHE A 430 -7.41 15.46 17.41
CA PHE A 430 -8.10 16.66 16.92
C PHE A 430 -9.54 16.74 17.42
N LEU A 431 -10.27 15.64 17.41
CA LEU A 431 -11.66 15.61 17.88
C LEU A 431 -11.76 15.85 19.39
N ASP A 432 -10.75 15.53 20.18
CA ASP A 432 -10.71 15.79 21.62
C ASP A 432 -10.34 17.24 21.97
N HIS A 433 -9.55 17.92 21.11
CA HIS A 433 -8.98 19.22 21.43
C HIS A 433 -9.58 20.40 20.65
N ILE A 434 -10.18 20.14 19.48
CA ILE A 434 -10.78 21.18 18.64
C ILE A 434 -12.26 21.33 19.00
N THR A 435 -12.63 22.55 19.44
CA THR A 435 -14.00 22.89 19.85
C THR A 435 -14.73 23.74 18.81
N ASP A 436 -14.00 24.36 17.85
CA ASP A 436 -14.64 25.13 16.78
C ASP A 436 -15.47 24.22 15.86
N PRO A 437 -16.80 24.47 15.75
CA PRO A 437 -17.69 23.57 15.01
C PRO A 437 -17.33 23.39 13.53
N LYS A 438 -16.80 24.44 12.87
CA LYS A 438 -16.43 24.37 11.45
C LYS A 438 -15.22 23.51 11.23
N THR A 439 -14.18 23.72 12.03
CA THR A 439 -12.95 22.93 11.97
C THR A 439 -13.22 21.47 12.33
N ARG A 440 -14.07 21.27 13.33
CA ARG A 440 -14.49 19.94 13.75
C ARG A 440 -15.26 19.20 12.66
N ALA A 441 -16.20 19.89 12.00
CA ALA A 441 -16.92 19.33 10.86
C ALA A 441 -15.98 18.98 9.69
N PHE A 442 -14.95 19.80 9.45
CA PHE A 442 -13.95 19.50 8.43
C PHE A 442 -13.20 18.18 8.72
N ILE A 443 -12.72 17.99 9.96
CA ILE A 443 -11.99 16.76 10.35
C ILE A 443 -12.89 15.52 10.26
N LEU A 444 -14.15 15.65 10.71
CA LEU A 444 -15.13 14.58 10.58
C LEU A 444 -15.39 14.22 9.11
N ASN A 445 -15.60 15.22 8.24
CA ASN A 445 -15.79 14.98 6.81
C ASN A 445 -14.56 14.34 6.16
N TYR A 446 -13.35 14.79 6.51
CA TYR A 446 -12.09 14.21 6.03
C TYR A 446 -12.01 12.71 6.35
N TYR A 447 -12.30 12.34 7.60
CA TYR A 447 -12.34 10.94 8.01
C TYR A 447 -13.43 10.14 7.29
N LEU A 448 -14.65 10.68 7.17
CA LEU A 448 -15.76 9.99 6.50
C LEU A 448 -15.48 9.75 5.01
N ASP A 449 -14.84 10.70 4.34
CA ASP A 449 -14.43 10.54 2.95
C ASP A 449 -13.30 9.53 2.80
N SER A 450 -12.31 9.52 3.72
CA SER A 450 -11.25 8.51 3.77
C SER A 450 -11.83 7.11 3.97
N PHE A 451 -12.73 6.93 4.92
CA PHE A 451 -13.41 5.66 5.19
C PHE A 451 -14.23 5.19 3.98
N LYS A 452 -14.99 6.08 3.35
CA LYS A 452 -15.73 5.79 2.11
C LYS A 452 -14.78 5.28 1.01
N GLY A 453 -13.65 5.96 0.81
CA GLY A 453 -12.69 5.65 -0.25
C GLY A 453 -11.88 4.38 0.01
N THR A 454 -11.49 4.14 1.26
CA THR A 454 -10.54 3.06 1.60
C THR A 454 -11.24 1.78 2.08
N LEU A 455 -12.41 1.88 2.71
CA LEU A 455 -13.11 0.68 3.16
C LEU A 455 -14.25 0.31 2.21
N PHE A 456 -15.25 1.17 2.01
CA PHE A 456 -16.39 0.82 1.18
C PHE A 456 -16.02 0.63 -0.29
N ARG A 457 -15.35 1.62 -0.89
CA ARG A 457 -15.00 1.57 -2.31
C ARG A 457 -14.01 0.46 -2.65
N GLN A 458 -13.02 0.22 -1.80
CA GLN A 458 -12.07 -0.88 -2.05
C GLN A 458 -12.72 -2.26 -1.88
N THR A 459 -13.71 -2.38 -1.00
CA THR A 459 -14.50 -3.63 -0.93
C THR A 459 -15.41 -3.80 -2.15
N GLN A 460 -16.01 -2.72 -2.68
CA GLN A 460 -16.72 -2.77 -3.96
C GLN A 460 -15.79 -3.31 -5.07
N PHE A 461 -14.55 -2.83 -5.14
CA PHE A 461 -13.56 -3.33 -6.09
C PHE A 461 -13.24 -4.80 -5.85
N ALA A 462 -13.09 -5.21 -4.60
CA ALA A 462 -12.84 -6.61 -4.27
C ALA A 462 -14.01 -7.53 -4.72
N VAL A 463 -15.26 -7.12 -4.53
CA VAL A 463 -16.42 -7.87 -5.02
C VAL A 463 -16.41 -8.00 -6.54
N PHE A 464 -16.10 -6.90 -7.25
CA PHE A 464 -15.97 -6.94 -8.70
C PHE A 464 -14.83 -7.85 -9.16
N GLU A 465 -13.67 -7.77 -8.51
CA GLU A 465 -12.51 -8.61 -8.80
C GLU A 465 -12.82 -10.10 -8.59
N GLN A 466 -13.51 -10.45 -7.52
CA GLN A 466 -13.98 -11.81 -7.31
C GLN A 466 -14.91 -12.26 -8.44
N PHE A 467 -15.87 -11.43 -8.83
CA PHE A 467 -16.81 -11.75 -9.91
C PHE A 467 -16.08 -12.06 -11.22
N ILE A 468 -15.14 -11.20 -11.67
CA ILE A 468 -14.47 -11.41 -12.97
C ILE A 468 -13.62 -12.68 -12.99
N HIS A 469 -12.97 -13.04 -11.88
CA HIS A 469 -12.21 -14.29 -11.78
C HIS A 469 -13.11 -15.52 -11.73
N GLU A 470 -14.23 -15.48 -11.00
CA GLU A 470 -15.19 -16.59 -10.94
C GLU A 470 -15.93 -16.80 -12.25
N ALA A 471 -16.32 -15.72 -12.96
CA ALA A 471 -16.98 -15.80 -14.25
C ALA A 471 -16.06 -16.45 -15.29
N ASP A 472 -14.81 -15.99 -15.39
CA ASP A 472 -13.83 -16.60 -16.31
C ASP A 472 -13.54 -18.06 -15.97
N ALA A 473 -13.40 -18.41 -14.69
CA ALA A 473 -13.20 -19.80 -14.25
C ALA A 473 -14.36 -20.73 -14.64
N LYS A 474 -15.59 -20.19 -14.73
CA LYS A 474 -16.79 -20.89 -15.23
C LYS A 474 -16.88 -20.90 -16.77
N GLY A 475 -15.99 -20.19 -17.46
CA GLY A 475 -16.02 -20.05 -18.93
C GLY A 475 -16.98 -18.98 -19.45
N GLU A 476 -17.46 -18.10 -18.59
CA GLU A 476 -18.32 -16.98 -18.96
C GLU A 476 -17.47 -15.85 -19.60
N PRO A 477 -17.93 -15.21 -20.68
CA PRO A 477 -17.16 -14.18 -21.37
C PRO A 477 -17.17 -12.85 -20.60
N LEU A 478 -15.99 -12.26 -20.40
CA LEU A 478 -15.82 -10.91 -19.85
C LEU A 478 -15.85 -9.89 -21.00
N THR A 479 -17.05 -9.54 -21.49
CA THR A 479 -17.24 -8.48 -22.49
C THR A 479 -17.37 -7.12 -21.81
N ALA A 480 -17.19 -6.02 -22.56
CA ALA A 480 -17.42 -4.67 -22.03
C ALA A 480 -18.84 -4.53 -21.45
N ASP A 481 -19.87 -4.99 -22.18
CA ASP A 481 -21.26 -4.93 -21.71
C ASP A 481 -21.46 -5.69 -20.39
N THR A 482 -20.88 -6.89 -20.26
CA THR A 482 -20.95 -7.69 -19.01
C THR A 482 -20.27 -6.94 -17.85
N LEU A 483 -19.12 -6.35 -18.11
CA LEU A 483 -18.36 -5.64 -17.07
C LEU A 483 -19.07 -4.34 -16.65
N ASP A 484 -19.63 -3.58 -17.60
CA ASP A 484 -20.42 -2.38 -17.35
C ASP A 484 -21.67 -2.69 -16.53
N ASP A 485 -22.41 -3.72 -16.93
CA ASP A 485 -23.64 -4.14 -16.24
C ASP A 485 -23.35 -4.52 -14.77
N VAL A 486 -22.35 -5.34 -14.53
CA VAL A 486 -22.01 -5.79 -13.18
C VAL A 486 -21.44 -4.65 -12.35
N TYR A 487 -20.52 -3.85 -12.91
CA TYR A 487 -19.95 -2.73 -12.18
C TYR A 487 -20.99 -1.66 -11.86
N GLY A 488 -21.86 -1.34 -12.81
CA GLY A 488 -22.97 -0.41 -12.61
C GLY A 488 -23.94 -0.87 -11.52
N GLN A 489 -24.29 -2.16 -11.48
CA GLN A 489 -25.13 -2.73 -10.42
C GLN A 489 -24.44 -2.68 -9.06
N LEU A 490 -23.15 -3.02 -8.98
CA LEU A 490 -22.37 -2.89 -7.74
C LEU A 490 -22.30 -1.45 -7.27
N ASN A 491 -22.06 -0.51 -8.17
CA ASN A 491 -22.03 0.90 -7.81
C ASN A 491 -23.37 1.36 -7.22
N GLN A 492 -24.50 0.99 -7.83
CA GLN A 492 -25.82 1.30 -7.31
C GLN A 492 -26.06 0.64 -5.94
N HIS A 493 -25.66 -0.61 -5.76
CA HIS A 493 -25.78 -1.32 -4.48
C HIS A 493 -24.99 -0.62 -3.36
N TYR A 494 -23.75 -0.20 -3.64
CA TYR A 494 -22.89 0.44 -2.64
C TYR A 494 -23.33 1.87 -2.31
N TYR A 495 -23.69 2.69 -3.31
CA TYR A 495 -24.02 4.11 -3.08
C TYR A 495 -25.51 4.37 -2.79
N GLY A 496 -26.37 3.39 -3.03
CA GLY A 496 -27.81 3.43 -2.70
C GLY A 496 -28.63 4.37 -3.59
N ASP A 497 -29.91 4.53 -3.23
CA ASP A 497 -30.91 5.23 -4.05
C ASP A 497 -30.77 6.77 -4.04
N SER A 498 -29.88 7.32 -3.24
CA SER A 498 -29.64 8.77 -3.21
C SER A 498 -28.82 9.28 -4.39
N VAL A 499 -28.07 8.40 -5.05
CA VAL A 499 -27.34 8.66 -6.29
C VAL A 499 -28.16 8.20 -7.48
N GLU A 500 -28.17 9.00 -8.55
CA GLU A 500 -28.83 8.59 -9.80
C GLU A 500 -28.15 7.35 -10.39
N PRO A 501 -28.92 6.30 -10.73
CA PRO A 501 -28.35 5.04 -11.19
C PRO A 501 -27.76 5.12 -12.60
N GLY A 502 -26.72 4.33 -12.87
CA GLY A 502 -26.15 4.15 -14.19
C GLY A 502 -25.25 5.29 -14.66
N GLY A 503 -25.18 5.50 -15.97
CA GLY A 503 -24.28 6.45 -16.61
C GLY A 503 -22.85 5.93 -16.70
N ASP A 504 -21.93 6.86 -17.03
CA ASP A 504 -20.55 6.52 -17.39
C ASP A 504 -19.73 5.92 -16.24
N ILE A 505 -20.21 6.01 -14.98
CA ILE A 505 -19.56 5.33 -13.85
C ILE A 505 -19.51 3.81 -14.03
N ALA A 506 -20.40 3.22 -14.80
CA ALA A 506 -20.37 1.79 -15.13
C ALA A 506 -19.05 1.39 -15.81
N LEU A 507 -18.37 2.32 -16.48
CA LEU A 507 -17.06 2.15 -17.11
C LEU A 507 -15.88 2.25 -16.11
N GLU A 508 -16.09 2.54 -14.84
CA GLU A 508 -14.97 2.81 -13.91
C GLU A 508 -13.99 1.64 -13.81
N TRP A 509 -14.45 0.39 -13.97
CA TRP A 509 -13.57 -0.78 -13.99
C TRP A 509 -12.44 -0.66 -15.01
N SER A 510 -12.68 0.02 -16.14
CA SER A 510 -11.75 0.13 -17.26
C SER A 510 -10.50 0.98 -16.96
N ARG A 511 -10.55 1.81 -15.89
CA ARG A 511 -9.47 2.70 -15.49
C ARG A 511 -8.76 2.33 -14.19
N ILE A 512 -9.16 1.23 -13.55
CA ILE A 512 -8.58 0.82 -12.26
C ILE A 512 -7.42 -0.16 -12.50
N PRO A 513 -6.15 0.28 -12.34
CA PRO A 513 -5.00 -0.58 -12.61
C PRO A 513 -4.92 -1.75 -11.63
N HIS A 514 -5.50 -1.63 -10.44
CA HIS A 514 -5.47 -2.65 -9.40
C HIS A 514 -6.15 -3.96 -9.80
N PHE A 515 -7.08 -3.96 -10.73
CA PHE A 515 -7.67 -5.20 -11.24
C PHE A 515 -6.67 -6.07 -12.04
N TYR A 516 -5.50 -5.53 -12.34
CA TYR A 516 -4.38 -6.27 -12.95
C TYR A 516 -3.42 -6.87 -11.90
N TYR A 517 -3.61 -6.59 -10.58
CA TYR A 517 -2.69 -6.94 -9.48
C TYR A 517 -3.16 -8.14 -8.62
N ASN A 518 -4.00 -9.01 -9.16
CA ASN A 518 -4.38 -10.31 -8.59
C ASN A 518 -4.79 -10.28 -7.10
N PHE A 519 -5.99 -9.82 -6.82
CA PHE A 519 -6.55 -9.75 -5.46
C PHE A 519 -5.72 -8.88 -4.48
N TYR A 520 -5.34 -7.70 -4.94
CA TYR A 520 -4.59 -6.77 -4.11
C TYR A 520 -5.48 -5.85 -3.27
N VAL A 521 -6.61 -5.37 -3.82
CA VAL A 521 -7.37 -4.23 -3.27
C VAL A 521 -8.01 -4.46 -1.90
N TYR A 522 -8.36 -5.71 -1.56
CA TYR A 522 -8.97 -6.03 -0.26
C TYR A 522 -8.08 -5.65 0.92
N GLN A 523 -6.76 -5.61 0.72
CA GLN A 523 -5.77 -5.27 1.74
C GLN A 523 -5.93 -3.83 2.25
N TYR A 524 -6.36 -2.91 1.40
CA TYR A 524 -6.67 -1.53 1.81
C TYR A 524 -7.81 -1.52 2.84
N ALA A 525 -8.90 -2.22 2.55
CA ALA A 525 -10.07 -2.24 3.42
C ALA A 525 -9.80 -2.96 4.74
N THR A 526 -9.17 -4.14 4.70
CA THR A 526 -8.82 -4.89 5.91
C THR A 526 -7.79 -4.16 6.76
N GLY A 527 -6.79 -3.55 6.13
CA GLY A 527 -5.76 -2.76 6.80
C GLY A 527 -6.33 -1.52 7.49
N PHE A 528 -7.19 -0.77 6.80
CA PHE A 528 -7.85 0.42 7.36
C PHE A 528 -8.76 0.08 8.56
N ALA A 529 -9.56 -0.97 8.45
CA ALA A 529 -10.40 -1.42 9.56
C ALA A 529 -9.58 -1.89 10.76
N ALA A 530 -8.52 -2.67 10.52
CA ALA A 530 -7.60 -3.11 11.56
C ALA A 530 -6.92 -1.94 12.26
N ALA A 531 -6.44 -0.95 11.50
CA ALA A 531 -5.82 0.26 12.03
C ALA A 531 -6.79 1.09 12.86
N THR A 532 -8.05 1.22 12.44
CA THR A 532 -9.10 1.90 13.22
C THR A 532 -9.34 1.19 14.56
N ALA A 533 -9.46 -0.13 14.55
CA ALA A 533 -9.65 -0.92 15.78
C ALA A 533 -8.44 -0.83 16.71
N LEU A 534 -7.21 -0.87 16.17
CA LEU A 534 -5.98 -0.74 16.96
C LEU A 534 -5.83 0.67 17.54
N ALA A 535 -6.13 1.73 16.77
CA ALA A 535 -6.13 3.10 17.28
C ALA A 535 -7.09 3.27 18.46
N ASN A 536 -8.32 2.73 18.36
CA ASN A 536 -9.28 2.74 19.48
C ASN A 536 -8.73 2.03 20.72
N LYS A 537 -8.06 0.88 20.55
CA LYS A 537 -7.42 0.15 21.65
C LYS A 537 -6.26 0.92 22.27
N VAL A 538 -5.44 1.58 21.47
CA VAL A 538 -4.30 2.40 21.95
C VAL A 538 -4.80 3.62 22.72
N VAL A 539 -5.81 4.32 22.22
CA VAL A 539 -6.29 5.58 22.82
C VAL A 539 -7.21 5.35 24.01
N HIS A 540 -8.11 4.37 23.92
CA HIS A 540 -9.19 4.17 24.89
C HIS A 540 -9.08 2.87 25.69
N GLY A 541 -8.15 1.96 25.31
CA GLY A 541 -7.96 0.68 25.95
C GLY A 541 -7.04 0.73 27.16
N THR A 542 -6.35 -0.38 27.41
CA THR A 542 -5.46 -0.58 28.56
C THR A 542 -3.99 -0.52 28.15
N ASP A 543 -3.07 -0.49 29.14
CA ASP A 543 -1.63 -0.64 28.87
C ASP A 543 -1.32 -1.96 28.16
N ALA A 544 -2.09 -3.02 28.43
CA ALA A 544 -1.91 -4.31 27.74
C ALA A 544 -2.26 -4.22 26.24
N ASP A 545 -3.28 -3.45 25.88
CA ASP A 545 -3.65 -3.24 24.47
C ASP A 545 -2.54 -2.45 23.73
N ARG A 546 -1.98 -1.43 24.39
CA ARG A 546 -0.84 -0.68 23.83
C ARG A 546 0.38 -1.58 23.65
N GLU A 547 0.73 -2.39 24.66
CA GLU A 547 1.86 -3.33 24.56
C GLU A 547 1.65 -4.39 23.47
N ALA A 548 0.42 -4.86 23.27
CA ALA A 548 0.07 -5.77 22.19
C ALA A 548 0.29 -5.10 20.80
N TYR A 549 -0.10 -3.85 20.65
CA TYR A 549 0.17 -3.06 19.44
C TYR A 549 1.69 -2.86 19.21
N LEU A 550 2.45 -2.49 20.24
CA LEU A 550 3.91 -2.40 20.14
C LEU A 550 4.55 -3.75 19.82
N GLY A 551 3.94 -4.86 20.29
CA GLY A 551 4.32 -6.23 19.93
C GLY A 551 4.18 -6.49 18.42
N PHE A 552 3.11 -6.00 17.80
CA PHE A 552 2.92 -6.04 16.35
C PHE A 552 4.05 -5.30 15.61
N LEU A 553 4.39 -4.08 16.02
CA LEU A 553 5.46 -3.30 15.39
C LEU A 553 6.84 -3.97 15.50
N LYS A 554 7.03 -4.82 16.49
CA LYS A 554 8.28 -5.55 16.75
C LYS A 554 8.37 -6.89 16.04
N ALA A 555 7.27 -7.38 15.48
CA ALA A 555 7.18 -8.75 14.98
C ALA A 555 7.86 -8.95 13.61
N GLY A 556 7.86 -7.94 12.74
CA GLY A 556 8.36 -8.07 11.38
C GLY A 556 7.64 -9.19 10.62
N SER A 557 8.42 -10.07 9.97
CA SER A 557 7.93 -11.30 9.32
C SER A 557 8.32 -12.57 10.10
N SER A 558 8.36 -12.50 11.44
CA SER A 558 8.70 -13.65 12.27
C SER A 558 7.60 -14.71 12.37
N ASP A 559 6.39 -14.38 11.93
CA ASP A 559 5.22 -15.25 11.82
C ASP A 559 4.33 -14.76 10.66
N TYR A 560 3.26 -15.49 10.35
CA TYR A 560 2.27 -15.08 9.36
C TYR A 560 1.56 -13.79 9.79
N PRO A 561 1.25 -12.87 8.87
CA PRO A 561 0.71 -11.56 9.21
C PRO A 561 -0.62 -11.64 9.96
N THR A 562 -1.49 -12.61 9.65
CA THR A 562 -2.76 -12.80 10.37
C THR A 562 -2.55 -13.27 11.82
N GLU A 563 -1.53 -14.07 12.11
CA GLU A 563 -1.19 -14.49 13.48
C GLU A 563 -0.54 -13.33 14.27
N ILE A 564 0.32 -12.55 13.61
CA ILE A 564 0.89 -11.32 14.20
C ILE A 564 -0.24 -10.35 14.59
N MET A 565 -1.21 -10.12 13.70
CA MET A 565 -2.37 -9.26 13.97
C MET A 565 -3.25 -9.80 15.10
N LYS A 566 -3.40 -11.12 15.19
CA LYS A 566 -4.15 -11.76 16.27
C LYS A 566 -3.48 -11.55 17.63
N HIS A 567 -2.16 -11.59 17.69
CA HIS A 567 -1.40 -11.24 18.90
C HIS A 567 -1.53 -9.75 19.26
N ALA A 568 -1.70 -8.86 18.28
CA ALA A 568 -2.06 -7.45 18.51
C ALA A 568 -3.51 -7.25 18.98
N GLY A 569 -4.29 -8.33 19.08
CA GLY A 569 -5.70 -8.30 19.49
C GLY A 569 -6.70 -8.05 18.36
N VAL A 570 -6.29 -8.30 17.11
CA VAL A 570 -7.14 -8.20 15.90
C VAL A 570 -7.10 -9.54 15.15
N ASP A 571 -8.10 -10.38 15.34
CA ASP A 571 -8.29 -11.63 14.60
C ASP A 571 -9.00 -11.31 13.27
N MET A 572 -8.24 -11.17 12.18
CA MET A 572 -8.77 -10.76 10.88
C MET A 572 -9.71 -11.79 10.22
N THR A 573 -9.80 -13.01 10.77
CA THR A 573 -10.77 -14.02 10.34
C THR A 573 -12.16 -13.83 10.95
N LYS A 574 -12.33 -12.86 11.86
CA LYS A 574 -13.56 -12.54 12.59
C LYS A 574 -14.06 -11.14 12.24
N PRO A 575 -15.36 -10.87 12.45
CA PRO A 575 -15.96 -9.57 12.13
C PRO A 575 -15.58 -8.45 13.12
N ASP A 576 -15.13 -8.77 14.33
CA ASP A 576 -15.03 -7.83 15.46
C ASP A 576 -14.32 -6.51 15.11
N TYR A 577 -13.20 -6.58 14.39
CA TYR A 577 -12.42 -5.39 14.02
C TYR A 577 -13.13 -4.52 12.96
N LEU A 578 -13.89 -5.15 12.06
CA LEU A 578 -14.73 -4.46 11.07
C LEU A 578 -15.91 -3.78 11.76
N GLU A 579 -16.58 -4.49 12.67
CA GLU A 579 -17.66 -3.91 13.50
C GLU A 579 -17.17 -2.68 14.31
N ASP A 580 -15.96 -2.75 14.87
CA ASP A 580 -15.38 -1.62 15.62
C ASP A 580 -15.09 -0.43 14.70
N ALA A 581 -14.63 -0.68 13.46
CA ALA A 581 -14.45 0.36 12.46
C ALA A 581 -15.81 0.99 12.05
N PHE A 582 -16.85 0.20 11.84
CA PHE A 582 -18.19 0.70 11.52
C PHE A 582 -18.82 1.48 12.68
N LYS A 583 -18.65 1.04 13.92
CA LYS A 583 -19.09 1.81 15.11
C LYS A 583 -18.39 3.17 15.17
N THR A 584 -17.11 3.22 14.85
CA THR A 584 -16.36 4.48 14.79
C THR A 584 -16.88 5.39 13.67
N PHE A 585 -17.13 4.84 12.49
CA PHE A 585 -17.73 5.57 11.38
C PHE A 585 -19.11 6.13 11.76
N GLU A 586 -19.99 5.31 12.31
CA GLU A 586 -21.34 5.73 12.74
C GLU A 586 -21.30 6.82 13.80
N LYS A 587 -20.43 6.70 14.81
CA LYS A 587 -20.22 7.73 15.84
C LYS A 587 -19.84 9.07 15.20
N ARG A 588 -18.88 9.06 14.28
CA ARG A 588 -18.38 10.26 13.59
C ARG A 588 -19.42 10.83 12.62
N LEU A 589 -20.17 9.98 11.93
CA LEU A 589 -21.28 10.39 11.07
C LEU A 589 -22.39 11.08 11.86
N ASN A 590 -22.81 10.52 13.00
CA ASN A 590 -23.80 11.12 13.91
C ASN A 590 -23.36 12.50 14.37
N GLU A 591 -22.10 12.65 14.74
CA GLU A 591 -21.55 13.94 15.16
C GLU A 591 -21.53 14.95 14.00
N PHE A 592 -21.07 14.53 12.82
CA PHE A 592 -21.05 15.37 11.63
C PHE A 592 -22.45 15.88 11.26
N GLU A 593 -23.45 14.99 11.24
CA GLU A 593 -24.86 15.39 11.03
C GLU A 593 -25.31 16.46 12.02
N SER A 594 -25.01 16.27 13.30
CA SER A 594 -25.42 17.21 14.35
C SER A 594 -24.78 18.60 14.22
N LEU A 595 -23.58 18.68 13.63
CA LEU A 595 -22.88 19.95 13.39
C LEU A 595 -23.42 20.69 12.17
N ILE A 596 -23.83 19.96 11.13
CA ILE A 596 -24.35 20.54 9.88
C ILE A 596 -25.80 21.00 10.01
N GLU A 597 -26.59 20.40 10.89
CA GLU A 597 -28.00 20.77 11.12
C GLU A 597 -28.19 22.01 12.00
N LYS A 598 -27.16 22.49 12.67
CA LYS A 598 -27.13 23.71 13.49
C LYS A 598 -26.76 24.94 12.67
#